data_032825bb17881a5b9eff3366bf735cb4
#
_entry.id   032825bb17881a5b9eff3366bf735cb4
#
_cell.length_a   1.000
_cell.length_b   1.000
_cell.length_c   1.000
_cell.angle_alpha   90.00
_cell.angle_beta   90.00
_cell.angle_gamma   90.00
#
_symmetry.space_group_name_H-M   'P 1'
#
loop_
_entity.id
_entity.type
_entity.pdbx_description
1 polymer ?
#
loop_
_entity_poly.entity_id
_entity_poly.type
_entity_poly.pdbx_seq_one_letter_code
_entity_poly.pdbx_strand_id
1 'polypeptide(L)'
;MGEGSPRRKLWLDWQRGLAVLFMVEWHAYDAWRLDSVAQGGLHDLLNIIGGFAAPSFLYMAGMSQVLGDAALARRGMLAGERRRRALWRALWLLGVAYLFRLAEYLLGGAWRVPGGWETILKVDVLNVIAVSLLLTALATVGVPPRLHAVLAIAGAAFFAFLAPVVAGWQHPPSRLLDYLFADWPRAQFHLFNWAAFAFAGSAAGRLALGEDRPLRFLGVAAALFLGGWLADRLPPVYA
;
A
#
# COMPACT_ATOMS: atom_id res chain seq x y z
N MET A 1 24.71 30.19 11.87
CA MET A 1 24.72 28.75 12.04
C MET A 1 23.61 28.21 11.15
N GLY A 2 23.96 27.58 10.01
CA GLY A 2 22.99 27.12 9.03
C GLY A 2 22.26 25.87 9.54
N GLU A 3 20.93 25.97 9.69
CA GLU A 3 20.09 24.82 9.93
C GLU A 3 20.24 23.87 8.74
N GLY A 4 20.90 22.74 8.99
CA GLY A 4 21.10 21.71 7.98
C GLY A 4 19.76 21.26 7.39
N SER A 5 19.62 21.37 6.08
CA SER A 5 18.48 20.80 5.36
C SER A 5 18.24 19.34 5.82
N PRO A 6 17.00 18.92 6.01
CA PRO A 6 16.72 17.56 6.49
C PRO A 6 17.40 16.57 5.56
N ARG A 7 18.35 15.78 6.10
CA ARG A 7 19.11 14.78 5.34
C ARG A 7 18.13 13.86 4.62
N ARG A 8 18.23 13.83 3.30
CA ARG A 8 17.47 12.91 2.45
C ARG A 8 17.78 11.47 2.88
N LYS A 9 16.75 10.69 3.15
CA LYS A 9 16.92 9.29 3.57
C LYS A 9 17.12 8.41 2.33
N LEU A 10 18.37 8.25 1.91
CA LEU A 10 18.75 7.52 0.70
C LEU A 10 18.21 6.07 0.67
N TRP A 11 18.14 5.39 1.80
CA TRP A 11 17.62 4.04 1.88
C TRP A 11 16.14 3.92 1.43
N LEU A 12 15.32 4.98 1.64
CA LEU A 12 13.95 5.03 1.11
C LEU A 12 13.93 5.11 -0.42
N ASP A 13 14.86 5.87 -1.00
CA ASP A 13 14.96 5.98 -2.45
C ASP A 13 15.45 4.67 -3.07
N TRP A 14 16.38 3.97 -2.41
CA TRP A 14 16.81 2.63 -2.80
C TRP A 14 15.66 1.62 -2.73
N GLN A 15 14.90 1.59 -1.64
CA GLN A 15 13.75 0.69 -1.50
C GLN A 15 12.70 0.93 -2.59
N ARG A 16 12.41 2.20 -2.92
CA ARG A 16 11.51 2.55 -4.03
C ARG A 16 12.04 2.06 -5.37
N GLY A 17 13.32 2.27 -5.63
CA GLY A 17 13.97 1.81 -6.86
C GLY A 17 13.86 0.30 -7.02
N LEU A 18 14.16 -0.47 -5.97
CA LEU A 18 14.02 -1.93 -5.98
C LEU A 18 12.56 -2.37 -6.20
N ALA A 19 11.60 -1.73 -5.53
CA ALA A 19 10.19 -2.06 -5.72
C ALA A 19 9.71 -1.79 -7.16
N VAL A 20 10.22 -0.72 -7.80
CA VAL A 20 9.95 -0.43 -9.22
C VAL A 20 10.57 -1.52 -10.12
N LEU A 21 11.81 -1.91 -9.86
CA LEU A 21 12.48 -2.97 -10.63
C LEU A 21 11.69 -4.29 -10.56
N PHE A 22 11.30 -4.72 -9.37
CA PHE A 22 10.51 -5.94 -9.18
C PHE A 22 9.13 -5.85 -9.83
N MET A 23 8.49 -4.67 -9.79
CA MET A 23 7.23 -4.44 -10.46
C MET A 23 7.36 -4.55 -11.97
N VAL A 24 8.38 -3.91 -12.56
CA VAL A 24 8.62 -3.95 -14.01
C VAL A 24 8.98 -5.37 -14.46
N GLU A 25 9.85 -6.04 -13.72
CA GLU A 25 10.23 -7.43 -13.99
C GLU A 25 9.02 -8.36 -14.00
N TRP A 26 8.19 -8.30 -12.96
CA TRP A 26 6.99 -9.12 -12.87
C TRP A 26 6.01 -8.86 -14.01
N HIS A 27 5.72 -7.59 -14.31
CA HIS A 27 4.80 -7.26 -15.40
C HIS A 27 5.34 -7.67 -16.77
N ALA A 28 6.65 -7.52 -17.00
CA ALA A 28 7.28 -7.97 -18.22
C ALA A 28 7.22 -9.50 -18.33
N TYR A 29 7.57 -10.21 -17.27
CA TYR A 29 7.47 -11.67 -17.23
C TYR A 29 6.04 -12.15 -17.47
N ASP A 30 5.06 -11.61 -16.75
CA ASP A 30 3.65 -12.01 -16.87
C ASP A 30 3.06 -11.74 -18.26
N ALA A 31 3.45 -10.61 -18.88
CA ALA A 31 2.97 -10.23 -20.20
C ALA A 31 3.55 -11.08 -21.35
N TRP A 32 4.76 -11.64 -21.18
CA TRP A 32 5.49 -12.31 -22.25
C TRP A 32 5.70 -13.81 -22.02
N ARG A 33 5.32 -14.34 -20.86
CA ARG A 33 5.43 -15.77 -20.57
C ARG A 33 4.45 -16.59 -21.40
N LEU A 34 4.89 -17.77 -21.81
CA LEU A 34 4.00 -18.79 -22.35
C LEU A 34 3.34 -19.55 -21.17
N ASP A 35 2.08 -19.98 -21.35
CA ASP A 35 1.36 -20.75 -20.32
C ASP A 35 2.08 -22.04 -19.93
N SER A 36 2.84 -22.63 -20.85
CA SER A 36 3.64 -23.83 -20.60
C SER A 36 4.79 -23.62 -19.60
N VAL A 37 5.26 -22.37 -19.39
CA VAL A 37 6.33 -22.03 -18.43
C VAL A 37 5.79 -21.36 -17.16
N ALA A 38 4.47 -21.26 -17.04
CA ALA A 38 3.80 -20.72 -15.84
C ALA A 38 3.83 -21.68 -14.64
N GLN A 39 4.76 -22.62 -14.62
CA GLN A 39 4.96 -23.62 -13.58
C GLN A 39 6.45 -23.86 -13.35
N GLY A 40 6.80 -24.21 -12.10
CA GLY A 40 8.18 -24.57 -11.73
C GLY A 40 8.92 -23.47 -10.96
N GLY A 41 10.09 -23.81 -10.44
CA GLY A 41 10.81 -23.02 -9.45
C GLY A 41 11.19 -21.60 -9.89
N LEU A 42 11.41 -21.36 -11.19
CA LEU A 42 11.68 -20.00 -11.69
C LEU A 42 10.40 -19.15 -11.64
N HIS A 43 9.25 -19.71 -12.04
CA HIS A 43 7.97 -19.01 -11.95
C HIS A 43 7.65 -18.66 -10.49
N ASP A 44 7.81 -19.62 -9.58
CA ASP A 44 7.55 -19.43 -8.16
C ASP A 44 8.45 -18.34 -7.57
N LEU A 45 9.76 -18.35 -7.93
CA LEU A 45 10.72 -17.34 -7.49
C LEU A 45 10.34 -15.94 -8.00
N LEU A 46 10.01 -15.79 -9.28
CA LEU A 46 9.61 -14.51 -9.88
C LEU A 46 8.28 -14.00 -9.30
N ASN A 47 7.35 -14.91 -9.02
CA ASN A 47 6.08 -14.59 -8.37
C ASN A 47 6.30 -14.05 -6.94
N ILE A 48 7.19 -14.69 -6.17
CA ILE A 48 7.57 -14.22 -4.83
C ILE A 48 8.22 -12.84 -4.92
N ILE A 49 9.22 -12.66 -5.79
CA ILE A 49 9.95 -11.38 -5.94
C ILE A 49 8.99 -10.26 -6.39
N GLY A 50 8.18 -10.51 -7.43
CA GLY A 50 7.19 -9.55 -7.93
C GLY A 50 6.11 -9.24 -6.89
N GLY A 51 5.73 -10.23 -6.09
CA GLY A 51 4.78 -10.09 -4.99
C GLY A 51 5.20 -9.09 -3.91
N PHE A 52 6.49 -8.81 -3.75
CA PHE A 52 6.98 -7.78 -2.82
C PHE A 52 6.76 -6.34 -3.30
N ALA A 53 6.50 -6.11 -4.58
CA ALA A 53 6.39 -4.76 -5.12
C ALA A 53 5.21 -3.98 -4.52
N ALA A 54 4.00 -4.52 -4.58
CA ALA A 54 2.79 -3.85 -4.11
C ALA A 54 2.81 -3.55 -2.60
N PRO A 55 3.11 -4.51 -1.70
CA PRO A 55 3.22 -4.23 -0.26
C PRO A 55 4.33 -3.22 0.04
N SER A 56 5.45 -3.25 -0.69
CA SER A 56 6.52 -2.26 -0.53
C SER A 56 6.05 -0.84 -0.89
N PHE A 57 5.30 -0.67 -1.97
CA PHE A 57 4.75 0.65 -2.33
C PHE A 57 3.79 1.19 -1.28
N LEU A 58 2.85 0.37 -0.78
CA LEU A 58 1.92 0.78 0.26
C LEU A 58 2.65 1.14 1.57
N TYR A 59 3.60 0.31 1.97
CA TYR A 59 4.41 0.55 3.17
C TYR A 59 5.20 1.86 3.05
N MET A 60 5.91 2.06 1.95
CA MET A 60 6.66 3.29 1.71
C MET A 60 5.77 4.52 1.57
N ALA A 61 4.56 4.38 1.03
CA ALA A 61 3.61 5.46 0.91
C ALA A 61 3.17 5.94 2.31
N GLY A 62 2.79 5.01 3.20
CA GLY A 62 2.46 5.31 4.60
C GLY A 62 3.63 5.95 5.36
N MET A 63 4.83 5.41 5.22
CA MET A 63 6.05 5.97 5.83
C MET A 63 6.34 7.38 5.33
N SER A 64 6.26 7.59 4.01
CA SER A 64 6.53 8.90 3.39
C SER A 64 5.53 9.96 3.83
N GLN A 65 4.28 9.58 4.07
CA GLN A 65 3.25 10.48 4.60
C GLN A 65 3.64 11.02 5.98
N VAL A 66 4.15 10.16 6.86
CA VAL A 66 4.61 10.57 8.21
C VAL A 66 5.82 11.46 8.15
N LEU A 67 6.81 11.11 7.32
CA LEU A 67 8.01 11.93 7.15
C LEU A 67 7.67 13.31 6.58
N GLY A 68 6.72 13.35 5.64
CA GLY A 68 6.21 14.59 5.07
C GLY A 68 5.43 15.42 6.11
N ASP A 69 4.56 14.81 6.90
CA ASP A 69 3.82 15.50 7.99
C ASP A 69 4.79 16.13 9.00
N ALA A 70 5.79 15.37 9.44
CA ALA A 70 6.80 15.86 10.37
C ALA A 70 7.64 17.01 9.77
N ALA A 71 7.95 16.96 8.47
CA ALA A 71 8.66 18.06 7.81
C ALA A 71 7.81 19.34 7.75
N LEU A 72 6.51 19.23 7.49
CA LEU A 72 5.58 20.36 7.50
C LEU A 72 5.36 20.89 8.92
N ALA A 73 5.30 20.02 9.93
CA ALA A 73 5.21 20.41 11.33
C ALA A 73 6.44 21.23 11.78
N ARG A 74 7.64 20.82 11.38
CA ARG A 74 8.88 21.59 11.67
C ARG A 74 8.89 22.98 11.02
N ARG A 75 8.14 23.17 9.93
CA ARG A 75 7.95 24.48 9.28
C ARG A 75 6.83 25.31 9.92
N GLY A 76 6.31 24.90 11.07
CA GLY A 76 5.27 25.63 11.81
C GLY A 76 3.85 25.47 11.24
N MET A 77 3.63 24.56 10.29
CA MET A 77 2.31 24.39 9.70
C MET A 77 1.33 23.76 10.71
N LEU A 78 0.12 24.30 10.78
CA LEU A 78 -0.93 23.85 11.69
C LEU A 78 -1.39 22.42 11.36
N ALA A 79 -1.79 21.65 12.36
CA ALA A 79 -2.23 20.25 12.22
C ALA A 79 -3.35 20.08 11.20
N GLY A 80 -4.35 20.98 11.20
CA GLY A 80 -5.46 20.96 10.24
C GLY A 80 -5.02 21.18 8.80
N GLU A 81 -4.07 22.09 8.56
CA GLU A 81 -3.52 22.33 7.22
C GLU A 81 -2.72 21.13 6.72
N ARG A 82 -1.90 20.51 7.58
CA ARG A 82 -1.13 19.31 7.26
C ARG A 82 -2.06 18.16 6.88
N ARG A 83 -3.14 17.94 7.67
CA ARG A 83 -4.16 16.94 7.38
C ARG A 83 -4.84 17.24 6.04
N ARG A 84 -5.29 18.47 5.80
CA ARG A 84 -5.89 18.85 4.53
C ARG A 84 -4.98 18.57 3.33
N ARG A 85 -3.68 18.89 3.44
CA ARG A 85 -2.70 18.59 2.38
C ARG A 85 -2.52 17.09 2.16
N ALA A 86 -2.47 16.29 3.22
CA ALA A 86 -2.37 14.85 3.10
C ALA A 86 -3.62 14.25 2.42
N LEU A 87 -4.81 14.70 2.80
CA LEU A 87 -6.07 14.28 2.17
C LEU A 87 -6.12 14.68 0.69
N TRP A 88 -5.75 15.92 0.35
CA TRP A 88 -5.70 16.36 -1.04
C TRP A 88 -4.73 15.54 -1.88
N ARG A 89 -3.57 15.18 -1.34
CA ARG A 89 -2.61 14.31 -2.05
C ARG A 89 -3.20 12.92 -2.30
N ALA A 90 -3.90 12.34 -1.32
CA ALA A 90 -4.55 11.05 -1.47
C ALA A 90 -5.70 11.12 -2.51
N LEU A 91 -6.54 12.16 -2.48
CA LEU A 91 -7.60 12.38 -3.47
C LEU A 91 -7.04 12.64 -4.87
N TRP A 92 -5.95 13.41 -4.97
CA TRP A 92 -5.28 13.62 -6.25
C TRP A 92 -4.74 12.31 -6.84
N LEU A 93 -4.12 11.46 -6.00
CA LEU A 93 -3.65 10.14 -6.42
C LEU A 93 -4.82 9.25 -6.86
N LEU A 94 -5.96 9.31 -6.17
CA LEU A 94 -7.17 8.60 -6.58
C LEU A 94 -7.68 9.09 -7.95
N GLY A 95 -7.63 10.40 -8.19
CA GLY A 95 -7.94 10.98 -9.51
C GLY A 95 -6.99 10.47 -10.60
N VAL A 96 -5.69 10.40 -10.32
CA VAL A 96 -4.70 9.82 -11.25
C VAL A 96 -4.98 8.33 -11.51
N ALA A 97 -5.36 7.57 -10.47
CA ALA A 97 -5.71 6.16 -10.62
C ALA A 97 -6.88 5.96 -11.60
N TYR A 98 -7.95 6.78 -11.46
CA TYR A 98 -9.08 6.71 -12.39
C TYR A 98 -8.75 7.26 -13.78
N LEU A 99 -7.88 8.26 -13.87
CA LEU A 99 -7.40 8.74 -15.18
C LEU A 99 -6.62 7.64 -15.91
N PHE A 100 -5.80 6.87 -15.18
CA PHE A 100 -5.10 5.72 -15.73
C PHE A 100 -6.08 4.65 -16.23
N ARG A 101 -7.13 4.34 -15.46
CA ARG A 101 -8.19 3.42 -15.86
C ARG A 101 -8.97 3.90 -17.07
N LEU A 102 -9.23 5.19 -17.16
CA LEU A 102 -9.85 5.79 -18.34
C LEU A 102 -8.96 5.66 -19.59
N ALA A 103 -7.66 5.91 -19.42
CA ALA A 103 -6.71 5.73 -20.51
C ALA A 103 -6.65 4.26 -20.98
N GLU A 104 -6.63 3.31 -20.06
CA GLU A 104 -6.69 1.87 -20.37
C GLU A 104 -7.99 1.50 -21.11
N TYR A 105 -9.14 2.00 -20.66
CA TYR A 105 -10.43 1.80 -21.32
C TYR A 105 -10.41 2.31 -22.78
N LEU A 106 -9.87 3.50 -22.99
CA LEU A 106 -9.83 4.12 -24.32
C LEU A 106 -8.78 3.46 -25.22
N LEU A 107 -7.56 3.27 -24.75
CA LEU A 107 -6.44 2.74 -25.55
C LEU A 107 -6.56 1.22 -25.73
N GLY A 108 -7.05 0.50 -24.73
CA GLY A 108 -7.30 -0.94 -24.81
C GLY A 108 -8.53 -1.32 -25.63
N GLY A 109 -9.32 -0.33 -26.09
CA GLY A 109 -10.49 -0.58 -26.94
C GLY A 109 -11.68 -1.21 -26.20
N ALA A 110 -11.70 -1.19 -24.86
CA ALA A 110 -12.79 -1.75 -24.07
C ALA A 110 -14.14 -1.05 -24.33
N TRP A 111 -14.14 0.18 -24.84
CA TRP A 111 -15.34 0.91 -25.28
C TRP A 111 -16.08 0.24 -26.46
N ARG A 112 -15.42 -0.70 -27.17
CA ARG A 112 -16.00 -1.46 -28.28
C ARG A 112 -16.83 -2.66 -27.81
N VAL A 113 -16.71 -3.03 -26.54
CA VAL A 113 -17.36 -4.22 -25.98
C VAL A 113 -18.52 -3.79 -25.07
N PRO A 114 -19.71 -4.41 -25.19
CA PRO A 114 -20.83 -4.15 -24.28
C PRO A 114 -20.39 -4.38 -22.83
N GLY A 115 -20.66 -3.43 -21.93
CA GLY A 115 -20.24 -3.49 -20.53
C GLY A 115 -18.77 -3.13 -20.27
N GLY A 116 -17.97 -2.84 -21.29
CA GLY A 116 -16.54 -2.52 -21.16
C GLY A 116 -16.24 -1.29 -20.29
N TRP A 117 -17.21 -0.37 -20.12
CA TRP A 117 -17.08 0.77 -19.21
C TRP A 117 -16.79 0.37 -17.74
N GLU A 118 -17.10 -0.86 -17.35
CA GLU A 118 -16.84 -1.39 -16.03
C GLU A 118 -15.34 -1.44 -15.71
N THR A 119 -14.48 -1.52 -16.73
CA THR A 119 -13.02 -1.49 -16.58
C THR A 119 -12.53 -0.17 -15.94
N ILE A 120 -13.24 0.94 -16.16
CA ILE A 120 -12.93 2.24 -15.54
C ILE A 120 -13.10 2.17 -14.01
N LEU A 121 -14.07 1.39 -13.55
CA LEU A 121 -14.39 1.26 -12.12
C LEU A 121 -13.65 0.10 -11.42
N LYS A 122 -12.80 -0.61 -12.14
CA LYS A 122 -11.98 -1.67 -11.56
C LYS A 122 -11.04 -1.11 -10.51
N VAL A 123 -11.00 -1.77 -9.35
CA VAL A 123 -10.11 -1.39 -8.26
C VAL A 123 -8.72 -1.99 -8.50
N ASP A 124 -7.72 -1.12 -8.52
CA ASP A 124 -6.32 -1.47 -8.77
C ASP A 124 -5.41 -0.99 -7.64
N VAL A 125 -4.13 -1.32 -7.71
CA VAL A 125 -3.12 -0.95 -6.71
C VAL A 125 -3.07 0.55 -6.43
N LEU A 126 -3.15 1.41 -7.45
CA LEU A 126 -3.15 2.87 -7.29
C LEU A 126 -4.38 3.36 -6.51
N ASN A 127 -5.55 2.78 -6.79
CA ASN A 127 -6.79 3.08 -6.07
C ASN A 127 -6.64 2.72 -4.59
N VAL A 128 -6.12 1.53 -4.30
CA VAL A 128 -5.94 1.06 -2.91
C VAL A 128 -4.87 1.85 -2.18
N ILE A 129 -3.76 2.22 -2.83
CA ILE A 129 -2.76 3.13 -2.25
C ILE A 129 -3.41 4.46 -1.87
N ALA A 130 -4.20 5.05 -2.77
CA ALA A 130 -4.85 6.34 -2.53
C ALA A 130 -5.84 6.27 -1.35
N VAL A 131 -6.70 5.25 -1.31
CA VAL A 131 -7.66 5.07 -0.21
C VAL A 131 -6.95 4.75 1.10
N SER A 132 -5.90 3.92 1.08
CA SER A 132 -5.09 3.62 2.27
C SER A 132 -4.41 4.88 2.82
N LEU A 133 -3.88 5.75 1.95
CA LEU A 133 -3.31 7.04 2.35
C LEU A 133 -4.36 8.00 2.89
N LEU A 134 -5.58 7.97 2.35
CA LEU A 134 -6.71 8.75 2.88
C LEU A 134 -7.03 8.32 4.30
N LEU A 135 -7.16 7.01 4.55
CA LEU A 135 -7.45 6.44 5.87
C LEU A 135 -6.33 6.71 6.87
N THR A 136 -5.06 6.52 6.48
CA THR A 136 -3.92 6.84 7.33
C THR A 136 -3.85 8.33 7.64
N ALA A 137 -4.15 9.22 6.66
CA ALA A 137 -4.20 10.66 6.87
C ALA A 137 -5.27 11.06 7.90
N LEU A 138 -6.47 10.50 7.76
CA LEU A 138 -7.57 10.74 8.71
C LEU A 138 -7.22 10.28 10.12
N ALA A 139 -6.60 9.10 10.24
CA ALA A 139 -6.29 8.50 11.52
C ALA A 139 -5.06 9.11 12.20
N THR A 140 -4.01 9.46 11.44
CA THR A 140 -2.68 9.68 12.04
C THR A 140 -2.07 11.05 11.81
N VAL A 141 -2.51 11.81 10.79
CA VAL A 141 -1.91 13.14 10.50
C VAL A 141 -2.44 14.20 11.45
N GLY A 142 -1.52 14.95 12.04
CA GLY A 142 -1.85 16.04 12.97
C GLY A 142 -2.22 15.60 14.37
N VAL A 143 -2.05 14.32 14.73
CA VAL A 143 -2.25 13.81 16.09
C VAL A 143 -0.94 13.75 16.88
N PRO A 144 -0.99 13.73 18.24
CA PRO A 144 0.20 13.58 19.06
C PRO A 144 1.00 12.31 18.75
N PRO A 145 2.35 12.32 18.90
CA PRO A 145 3.20 11.20 18.52
C PRO A 145 2.83 9.83 19.09
N ARG A 146 2.42 9.79 20.36
CA ARG A 146 2.03 8.53 21.02
C ARG A 146 0.73 7.99 20.44
N LEU A 147 -0.26 8.86 20.25
CA LEU A 147 -1.56 8.49 19.67
C LEU A 147 -1.39 8.05 18.22
N HIS A 148 -0.52 8.74 17.45
CA HIS A 148 -0.18 8.32 16.07
C HIS A 148 0.32 6.87 16.04
N ALA A 149 1.29 6.52 16.89
CA ALA A 149 1.84 5.16 16.92
C ALA A 149 0.76 4.12 17.25
N VAL A 150 -0.09 4.40 18.24
CA VAL A 150 -1.20 3.52 18.63
C VAL A 150 -2.19 3.35 17.46
N LEU A 151 -2.64 4.45 16.83
CA LEU A 151 -3.60 4.39 15.73
C LEU A 151 -3.01 3.71 14.49
N ALA A 152 -1.72 3.91 14.20
CA ALA A 152 -1.07 3.26 13.08
C ALA A 152 -0.93 1.75 13.31
N ILE A 153 -0.52 1.31 14.50
CA ILE A 153 -0.41 -0.11 14.86
C ILE A 153 -1.80 -0.76 14.90
N ALA A 154 -2.77 -0.10 15.55
CA ALA A 154 -4.14 -0.60 15.64
C ALA A 154 -4.79 -0.73 14.25
N GLY A 155 -4.56 0.25 13.35
CA GLY A 155 -5.03 0.19 11.97
C GLY A 155 -4.38 -0.94 11.18
N ALA A 156 -3.07 -1.14 11.31
CA ALA A 156 -2.38 -2.27 10.67
C ALA A 156 -2.94 -3.61 11.16
N ALA A 157 -3.10 -3.78 12.48
CA ALA A 157 -3.67 -4.97 13.07
C ALA A 157 -5.12 -5.19 12.63
N PHE A 158 -5.95 -4.13 12.67
CA PHE A 158 -7.35 -4.19 12.24
C PHE A 158 -7.48 -4.74 10.83
N PHE A 159 -6.77 -4.15 9.86
CA PHE A 159 -6.84 -4.61 8.48
C PHE A 159 -6.25 -6.00 8.29
N ALA A 160 -5.14 -6.32 8.94
CA ALA A 160 -4.50 -7.64 8.83
C ALA A 160 -5.37 -8.77 9.41
N PHE A 161 -5.98 -8.57 10.60
CA PHE A 161 -6.80 -9.60 11.22
C PHE A 161 -8.20 -9.74 10.62
N LEU A 162 -8.78 -8.66 10.07
CA LEU A 162 -10.05 -8.76 9.40
C LEU A 162 -9.96 -9.25 7.95
N ALA A 163 -8.80 -9.14 7.31
CA ALA A 163 -8.64 -9.56 5.91
C ALA A 163 -9.15 -10.98 5.63
N PRO A 164 -8.78 -12.03 6.39
CA PRO A 164 -9.27 -13.38 6.14
C PRO A 164 -10.78 -13.54 6.43
N VAL A 165 -11.31 -12.80 7.40
CA VAL A 165 -12.76 -12.82 7.71
C VAL A 165 -13.58 -12.20 6.58
N VAL A 166 -13.05 -11.14 5.99
CA VAL A 166 -13.71 -10.38 4.92
C VAL A 166 -13.59 -11.09 3.57
N ALA A 167 -12.51 -11.83 3.33
CA ALA A 167 -12.27 -12.55 2.07
C ALA A 167 -13.37 -13.56 1.72
N GLY A 168 -14.08 -14.12 2.72
CA GLY A 168 -15.20 -15.05 2.52
C GLY A 168 -16.57 -14.38 2.35
N TRP A 169 -16.66 -13.06 2.42
CA TRP A 169 -17.94 -12.37 2.38
C TRP A 169 -18.46 -12.21 0.96
N GLN A 170 -19.65 -12.79 0.70
CA GLN A 170 -20.40 -12.50 -0.51
C GLN A 170 -21.24 -11.23 -0.29
N HIS A 171 -21.04 -10.24 -1.12
CA HIS A 171 -21.78 -8.97 -1.05
C HIS A 171 -22.60 -8.71 -2.31
N PRO A 172 -23.70 -7.96 -2.19
CA PRO A 172 -24.47 -7.57 -3.37
C PRO A 172 -23.62 -6.70 -4.30
N PRO A 173 -23.88 -6.68 -5.61
CA PRO A 173 -23.16 -5.85 -6.57
C PRO A 173 -23.17 -4.36 -6.15
N SER A 174 -22.04 -3.84 -5.71
CA SER A 174 -21.87 -2.45 -5.32
C SER A 174 -20.43 -2.02 -5.56
N ARG A 175 -20.24 -0.96 -6.36
CA ARG A 175 -18.91 -0.45 -6.67
C ARG A 175 -18.13 0.04 -5.45
N LEU A 176 -18.84 0.53 -4.43
CA LEU A 176 -18.22 0.90 -3.17
C LEU A 176 -17.73 -0.32 -2.39
N LEU A 177 -18.52 -1.38 -2.38
CA LEU A 177 -18.15 -2.63 -1.70
C LEU A 177 -17.03 -3.37 -2.44
N ASP A 178 -16.89 -3.20 -3.75
CA ASP A 178 -15.77 -3.76 -4.52
C ASP A 178 -14.41 -3.29 -3.97
N TYR A 179 -14.30 -2.07 -3.42
CA TYR A 179 -13.08 -1.62 -2.74
C TYR A 179 -12.74 -2.44 -1.51
N LEU A 180 -13.74 -2.95 -0.82
CA LEU A 180 -13.57 -3.62 0.45
C LEU A 180 -13.43 -5.12 0.29
N PHE A 181 -14.22 -5.73 -0.60
CA PHE A 181 -14.51 -7.16 -0.59
C PHE A 181 -14.40 -7.87 -1.94
N ALA A 182 -14.37 -7.13 -3.06
CA ALA A 182 -14.46 -7.77 -4.37
C ALA A 182 -13.18 -8.50 -4.75
N ASP A 183 -13.40 -9.67 -5.36
CA ASP A 183 -12.37 -10.46 -6.00
C ASP A 183 -12.28 -10.19 -7.50
N TRP A 184 -11.27 -10.78 -8.14
CA TRP A 184 -11.12 -10.77 -9.58
C TRP A 184 -12.43 -11.19 -10.29
N PRO A 185 -12.87 -10.55 -11.39
CA PRO A 185 -12.18 -9.48 -12.14
C PRO A 185 -12.50 -8.03 -11.70
N ARG A 186 -13.37 -7.83 -10.70
CA ARG A 186 -13.85 -6.50 -10.28
C ARG A 186 -12.82 -5.72 -9.46
N ALA A 187 -12.06 -6.42 -8.62
CA ALA A 187 -10.92 -5.86 -7.92
C ALA A 187 -9.72 -6.79 -8.05
N GLN A 188 -8.57 -6.22 -8.33
CA GLN A 188 -7.29 -6.94 -8.27
C GLN A 188 -6.64 -6.78 -6.90
N PHE A 189 -6.94 -5.67 -6.26
CA PHE A 189 -6.44 -5.30 -4.94
C PHE A 189 -7.61 -4.81 -4.09
N HIS A 190 -7.92 -5.50 -3.01
CA HIS A 190 -8.97 -5.06 -2.09
C HIS A 190 -8.38 -4.47 -0.81
N LEU A 191 -9.08 -3.48 -0.24
CA LEU A 191 -8.54 -2.62 0.81
C LEU A 191 -8.09 -3.39 2.05
N PHE A 192 -8.85 -4.39 2.50
CA PHE A 192 -8.56 -5.11 3.74
C PHE A 192 -7.21 -5.84 3.72
N ASN A 193 -6.84 -6.44 2.60
CA ASN A 193 -5.55 -7.13 2.51
C ASN A 193 -4.37 -6.15 2.44
N TRP A 194 -4.58 -4.97 1.88
CA TRP A 194 -3.48 -4.12 1.47
C TRP A 194 -3.28 -2.88 2.34
N ALA A 195 -4.36 -2.33 2.96
CA ALA A 195 -4.24 -1.14 3.80
C ALA A 195 -3.37 -1.37 5.04
N ALA A 196 -3.28 -2.61 5.54
CA ALA A 196 -2.39 -2.97 6.64
C ALA A 196 -0.95 -2.52 6.40
N PHE A 197 -0.43 -2.66 5.17
CA PHE A 197 0.92 -2.24 4.81
C PHE A 197 1.12 -0.73 4.89
N ALA A 198 0.12 0.07 4.49
CA ALA A 198 0.21 1.52 4.60
C ALA A 198 0.21 1.99 6.07
N PHE A 199 -0.62 1.38 6.91
CA PHE A 199 -0.63 1.64 8.34
C PHE A 199 0.67 1.18 9.04
N ALA A 200 1.20 0.01 8.69
CA ALA A 200 2.50 -0.48 9.17
C ALA A 200 3.64 0.46 8.75
N GLY A 201 3.62 0.94 7.51
CA GLY A 201 4.54 1.95 7.02
C GLY A 201 4.43 3.27 7.79
N SER A 202 3.21 3.69 8.13
CA SER A 202 2.97 4.88 8.98
C SER A 202 3.57 4.69 10.38
N ALA A 203 3.41 3.53 11.01
CA ALA A 203 4.03 3.21 12.29
C ALA A 203 5.57 3.25 12.20
N ALA A 204 6.15 2.61 11.18
CA ALA A 204 7.59 2.60 10.94
C ALA A 204 8.14 3.99 10.62
N GLY A 205 7.38 4.84 9.93
CA GLY A 205 7.72 6.24 9.67
C GLY A 205 7.94 7.03 10.97
N ARG A 206 7.17 6.73 12.01
CA ARG A 206 7.39 7.34 13.35
C ARG A 206 8.72 6.93 13.96
N LEU A 207 9.09 5.66 13.83
CA LEU A 207 10.40 5.18 14.30
C LEU A 207 11.55 5.82 13.51
N ALA A 208 11.35 6.04 12.21
CA ALA A 208 12.33 6.67 11.33
C ALA A 208 12.54 8.18 11.58
N LEU A 209 11.65 8.85 12.34
CA LEU A 209 11.80 10.25 12.75
C LEU A 209 12.80 10.42 13.92
N GLY A 210 13.10 9.35 14.66
CA GLY A 210 14.14 9.34 15.67
C GLY A 210 15.53 9.25 15.04
N GLU A 211 16.55 9.08 15.89
CA GLU A 211 17.91 8.78 15.45
C GLU A 211 17.94 7.51 14.57
N ASP A 212 18.78 7.52 13.54
CA ASP A 212 18.98 6.37 12.68
C ASP A 212 19.57 5.21 13.51
N ARG A 213 18.70 4.34 13.99
CA ARG A 213 19.07 3.10 14.71
C ARG A 213 18.74 1.90 13.83
N PRO A 214 19.62 1.54 12.89
CA PRO A 214 19.38 0.47 11.93
C PRO A 214 19.03 -0.86 12.60
N LEU A 215 19.60 -1.15 13.77
CA LEU A 215 19.32 -2.35 14.53
C LEU A 215 17.86 -2.45 15.01
N ARG A 216 17.19 -1.32 15.28
CA ARG A 216 15.75 -1.33 15.64
C ARG A 216 14.88 -1.68 14.45
N PHE A 217 15.19 -1.12 13.28
CA PHE A 217 14.49 -1.49 12.04
C PHE A 217 14.69 -2.96 11.70
N LEU A 218 15.93 -3.45 11.81
CA LEU A 218 16.24 -4.86 11.59
C LEU A 218 15.50 -5.76 12.59
N GLY A 219 15.46 -5.37 13.87
CA GLY A 219 14.72 -6.10 14.90
C GLY A 219 13.21 -6.17 14.63
N VAL A 220 12.59 -5.04 14.21
CA VAL A 220 11.16 -5.00 13.83
C VAL A 220 10.92 -5.83 12.57
N ALA A 221 11.78 -5.73 11.56
CA ALA A 221 11.67 -6.52 10.33
C ALA A 221 11.79 -8.02 10.62
N ALA A 222 12.77 -8.43 11.45
CA ALA A 222 12.95 -9.81 11.87
C ALA A 222 11.74 -10.33 12.67
N ALA A 223 11.20 -9.52 13.59
CA ALA A 223 10.01 -9.89 14.36
C ALA A 223 8.78 -10.08 13.47
N LEU A 224 8.57 -9.19 12.49
CA LEU A 224 7.47 -9.30 11.53
C LEU A 224 7.65 -10.53 10.63
N PHE A 225 8.86 -10.79 10.16
CA PHE A 225 9.16 -11.96 9.34
C PHE A 225 8.92 -13.27 10.13
N LEU A 226 9.47 -13.38 11.34
CA LEU A 226 9.28 -14.55 12.19
C LEU A 226 7.82 -14.72 12.59
N GLY A 227 7.12 -13.63 12.90
CA GLY A 227 5.70 -13.65 13.22
C GLY A 227 4.85 -14.16 12.05
N GLY A 228 5.11 -13.67 10.83
CA GLY A 228 4.45 -14.13 9.61
C GLY A 228 4.75 -15.60 9.31
N TRP A 229 6.02 -16.01 9.43
CA TRP A 229 6.45 -17.38 9.23
C TRP A 229 5.87 -18.37 10.25
N LEU A 230 5.70 -17.95 11.51
CA LEU A 230 5.01 -18.74 12.53
C LEU A 230 3.51 -18.81 12.27
N ALA A 231 2.90 -17.68 11.87
CA ALA A 231 1.47 -17.62 11.56
C ALA A 231 1.09 -18.53 10.39
N ASP A 232 1.94 -18.62 9.36
CA ASP A 232 1.76 -19.51 8.21
C ASP A 232 1.76 -21.02 8.59
N ARG A 233 2.34 -21.36 9.74
CA ARG A 233 2.39 -22.74 10.27
C ARG A 233 1.26 -23.08 11.22
N LEU A 234 0.46 -22.11 11.63
CA LEU A 234 -0.74 -22.38 12.39
C LEU A 234 -1.80 -22.96 11.49
N PRO A 235 -2.61 -23.93 11.96
CA PRO A 235 -3.71 -24.43 11.17
C PRO A 235 -4.62 -23.25 10.77
N PRO A 236 -5.14 -23.23 9.54
CA PRO A 236 -5.99 -22.15 9.08
C PRO A 236 -7.22 -22.08 10.01
N VAL A 237 -7.27 -21.01 10.80
CA VAL A 237 -8.38 -20.75 11.74
C VAL A 237 -9.66 -20.41 10.96
N TYR A 238 -9.56 -20.30 9.64
CA TYR A 238 -10.57 -19.81 8.71
C TYR A 238 -10.76 -20.74 7.49
N ALA A 239 -10.51 -22.02 7.66
CA ALA A 239 -10.84 -23.02 6.64
C ALA A 239 -12.33 -23.40 6.68
#